data_4b155097a5a54bd908b2b731d667482a
#
_entry.id   4b155097a5a54bd908b2b731d667482a
#
_cell.length_a   1.000
_cell.length_b   1.000
_cell.length_c   1.000
_cell.angle_alpha   90.00
_cell.angle_beta   90.00
_cell.angle_gamma   90.00
#
_symmetry.space_group_name_H-M   'P 1'
#
loop_
_entity.id
_entity.type
_entity.pdbx_description
1 polymer ?
#
loop_
_entity_poly.entity_id
_entity_poly.type
_entity_poly.pdbx_seq_one_letter_code
_entity_poly.pdbx_strand_id
1 'polypeptide(L)' 'MTNKQLEILEFVQSFIKTKGFAPSLQDIASGLGLKSRSN' A
#
# COMPACT_ATOMS: atom_id res chain seq x y z
N MET A 1 -13.58 4.14 -10.57
CA MET A 1 -12.51 3.95 -9.69
C MET A 1 -11.38 4.88 -9.92
N THR A 2 -10.75 5.35 -8.92
CA THR A 2 -9.64 6.28 -9.09
C THR A 2 -8.33 5.53 -9.22
N ASN A 3 -7.34 6.18 -9.75
CA ASN A 3 -6.03 5.56 -9.88
C ASN A 3 -5.45 5.25 -8.52
N LYS A 4 -5.79 6.08 -7.54
CA LYS A 4 -5.28 5.87 -6.22
C LYS A 4 -5.75 4.54 -5.64
N GLN A 5 -7.02 4.23 -5.84
CA GLN A 5 -7.55 2.99 -5.34
C GLN A 5 -6.93 1.81 -6.05
N LEU A 6 -6.69 1.95 -7.32
CA LEU A 6 -6.08 0.88 -8.08
C LEU A 6 -4.67 0.64 -7.60
N GLU A 7 -3.94 1.70 -7.32
CA GLU A 7 -2.59 1.57 -6.83
C GLU A 7 -2.55 0.81 -5.50
N ILE A 8 -3.48 1.17 -4.61
CA ILE A 8 -3.52 0.52 -3.31
C ILE A 8 -3.86 -0.95 -3.48
N LEU A 9 -4.81 -1.25 -4.33
CA LEU A 9 -5.20 -2.62 -4.54
C LEU A 9 -4.05 -3.45 -5.07
N GLU A 10 -3.33 -2.94 -6.04
CA GLU A 10 -2.21 -3.66 -6.60
C GLU A 10 -1.12 -3.85 -5.58
N PHE A 11 -0.88 -2.84 -4.76
CA PHE A 11 0.13 -2.95 -3.73
C PHE A 11 -0.24 -4.04 -2.72
N VAL A 12 -1.51 -4.06 -2.32
CA VAL A 12 -1.96 -5.05 -1.35
C VAL A 12 -1.81 -6.45 -1.91
N GLN A 13 -2.20 -6.65 -3.15
CA GLN A 13 -2.09 -7.97 -3.74
C GLN A 13 -0.64 -8.41 -3.86
N SER A 14 0.21 -7.50 -4.25
CA SER A 14 1.61 -7.80 -4.39
C SER A 14 2.23 -8.11 -3.02
N PHE A 15 1.81 -7.34 -2.01
CA PHE A 15 2.31 -7.54 -0.67
C PHE A 15 1.95 -8.95 -0.17
N ILE A 16 0.69 -9.32 -0.37
CA ILE A 16 0.24 -10.63 0.08
C ILE A 16 1.02 -11.74 -0.63
N LYS A 17 1.28 -11.55 -1.90
CA LYS A 17 2.01 -12.55 -2.63
C LYS A 17 3.43 -12.69 -2.10
N THR A 18 4.05 -11.61 -1.76
CA THR A 18 5.42 -11.62 -1.29
C THR A 18 5.54 -12.00 0.18
N LYS A 19 4.68 -11.43 1.01
CA LYS A 19 4.79 -11.67 2.45
C LYS A 19 3.92 -12.77 2.98
N GLY A 20 2.81 -13.04 2.33
CA GLY A 20 1.90 -14.08 2.79
C GLY A 20 0.80 -13.58 3.69
N PHE A 21 0.71 -12.29 3.92
CA PHE A 21 -0.37 -11.73 4.75
C PHE A 21 -0.63 -10.30 4.30
N ALA A 22 -1.79 -9.79 4.68
CA ALA A 22 -2.19 -8.46 4.25
C ALA A 22 -1.36 -7.39 4.96
N PRO A 23 -1.10 -6.25 4.29
CA PRO A 23 -0.32 -5.18 4.89
C PRO A 23 -1.16 -4.38 5.87
N SER A 24 -0.50 -3.78 6.85
CA SER A 24 -1.18 -2.92 7.80
C SER A 24 -1.23 -1.53 7.18
N LEU A 25 -1.91 -0.61 7.86
CA LEU A 25 -1.99 0.74 7.37
C LEU A 25 -0.61 1.36 7.24
N GLN A 26 0.26 1.07 8.20
CA GLN A 26 1.60 1.59 8.14
C GLN A 26 2.36 1.03 6.96
N ASP A 27 2.18 -0.23 6.69
CA ASP A 27 2.84 -0.87 5.56
C ASP A 27 2.38 -0.24 4.26
N ILE A 28 1.09 0.04 4.15
CA ILE A 28 0.55 0.64 2.94
C ILE A 28 1.12 2.04 2.75
N ALA A 29 1.12 2.83 3.80
CA ALA A 29 1.63 4.18 3.69
C ALA A 29 3.09 4.18 3.31
N SER A 30 3.85 3.30 3.92
CA SER A 30 5.28 3.23 3.65
C SER A 30 5.54 2.72 2.24
N GLY A 31 4.80 1.71 1.84
CA GLY A 31 5.02 1.12 0.53
C GLY A 31 4.63 2.02 -0.62
N LEU A 32 3.59 2.83 -0.42
CA LEU A 32 3.14 3.72 -1.47
C LEU A 32 3.81 5.09 -1.40
N GLY A 33 4.60 5.31 -0.37
CA GLY A 33 5.26 6.59 -0.25
C GLY A 33 4.33 7.73 0.12
N LEU A 34 3.26 7.38 0.82
CA LEU A 34 2.34 8.44 1.22
C LEU A 34 2.91 9.18 2.38
N LYS A 35 3.50 10.37 2.10
CA LYS A 35 4.14 11.08 3.10
C LYS A 35 3.24 11.86 3.79
N SER A 36 2.56 11.49 4.62
CA SER A 36 1.74 12.32 5.30
C SER A 36 2.43 13.32 6.01
N ARG A 37 3.43 13.29 6.28
CA ARG A 37 3.97 14.27 7.01
C ARG A 37 5.04 14.64 6.56
N SER A 38 5.30 15.25 6.40
CA SER A 38 6.32 15.62 5.91
C SER A 38 7.22 15.80 6.68
N ASN A 39 7.56 15.87 7.05
CA ASN A 39 8.48 16.09 7.64
C ASN A 39 8.97 16.24 7.61
#